data_f93b8363144d6d19d8b51bc1a6bda95f
#
_entry.id   f93b8363144d6d19d8b51bc1a6bda95f
#
_cell.length_a   1.000
_cell.length_b   1.000
_cell.length_c   1.000
_cell.angle_alpha   90.00
_cell.angle_beta   90.00
_cell.angle_gamma   90.00
#
_symmetry.space_group_name_H-M   'P 1'
#
loop_
_entity.id
_entity.type
_entity.pdbx_description
1 polymer ?
#
loop_
_entity_poly.entity_id
_entity_poly.type
_entity_poly.pdbx_seq_one_letter_code
_entity_poly.pdbx_strand_id
1 'polypeptide(L)'
;MDRFYRTPGSTSRRALMAAAVSTFAIVATGGTAALAQGLGTADKPVEVRMVANEAFANQWQTLMVPEFNKKFPHIKVTIDGVPYVELLAKSMLDTTGPSPTYDILIADDPWVPQLAEIGALMDLRSADVAGWTDPAFDWDDFNAAPLAASAWKGVQYGVPLRSNMLMMFVNKALYEKAGVPVPTPALTWDEYMAQAPKLVQDTNGDGTVDAWAVDTYFVREPLTPTIWQTIMNSNGGRLLDDNGKPAFNNDTGIAALETHKKLLDFAPTGAVSHGFSESLQAFRQGLVATMFNWGSVYKGSAIDPKTTTLKPEQVGIQVLPVGSVSAGAHRGIWSGTLSAKSENKQAAWTVLQWLSSKEGEAWHSATLGVFPARKSTLASTPAEPWLVPVFDALQQAYSAAETGQMWRIRHPRSDAAQQILADEVARAMAGQISAAEALQVAADKIEKIIK
;
A
#
# COMPACT_ATOMS: atom_id res chain seq x y z
N MET A 1 -69.66 -25.77 -60.77
CA MET A 1 -70.80 -25.23 -60.04
C MET A 1 -70.21 -24.39 -58.90
N ASP A 2 -69.97 -23.09 -59.17
CA ASP A 2 -70.85 -21.95 -58.83
C ASP A 2 -71.11 -21.82 -57.32
N ARG A 3 -70.78 -20.77 -56.67
CA ARG A 3 -70.98 -19.32 -56.76
C ARG A 3 -70.34 -18.62 -55.53
N PHE A 4 -69.61 -17.54 -55.73
CA PHE A 4 -69.85 -16.15 -55.36
C PHE A 4 -70.26 -15.91 -53.85
N TYR A 5 -69.60 -15.04 -53.07
CA TYR A 5 -69.75 -13.59 -52.99
C TYR A 5 -68.80 -12.93 -51.99
N ARG A 6 -68.05 -11.97 -52.43
CA ARG A 6 -67.80 -10.57 -51.95
C ARG A 6 -67.35 -10.27 -50.52
N THR A 7 -66.19 -9.63 -50.54
CA THR A 7 -65.73 -8.62 -49.60
C THR A 7 -66.66 -7.39 -49.49
N PRO A 8 -66.66 -6.63 -48.37
CA PRO A 8 -65.88 -5.41 -48.23
C PRO A 8 -65.38 -5.24 -46.77
N GLY A 9 -64.43 -4.47 -46.47
CA GLY A 9 -63.85 -3.22 -46.76
C GLY A 9 -62.86 -2.84 -45.63
N SER A 10 -61.73 -2.37 -45.99
CA SER A 10 -60.69 -1.75 -45.17
C SER A 10 -61.20 -0.57 -44.36
N THR A 11 -60.80 -0.45 -43.09
CA THR A 11 -60.38 0.84 -42.57
C THR A 11 -59.67 0.64 -41.20
N SER A 12 -58.53 1.31 -41.07
CA SER A 12 -57.88 1.80 -39.85
C SER A 12 -57.35 0.80 -38.82
N ARG A 13 -56.20 0.26 -39.09
CA ARG A 13 -55.24 -0.22 -38.06
C ARG A 13 -53.92 0.55 -38.07
N ARG A 14 -53.94 1.85 -38.42
CA ARG A 14 -52.71 2.70 -38.43
C ARG A 14 -52.68 3.84 -37.43
N ALA A 15 -53.64 3.90 -36.49
CA ALA A 15 -53.71 5.00 -35.52
C ALA A 15 -53.43 4.61 -34.05
N LEU A 16 -53.10 3.36 -33.76
CA LEU A 16 -52.89 2.89 -32.37
C LEU A 16 -51.43 2.49 -32.06
N MET A 17 -50.49 2.64 -33.02
CA MET A 17 -49.06 2.36 -32.73
C MET A 17 -48.17 3.61 -32.53
N ALA A 18 -48.73 4.82 -32.65
CA ALA A 18 -47.97 6.06 -32.47
C ALA A 18 -48.02 6.64 -31.03
N ALA A 19 -48.88 6.11 -30.16
CA ALA A 19 -49.01 6.62 -28.77
C ALA A 19 -48.28 5.82 -27.71
N ALA A 20 -47.69 4.66 -28.02
CA ALA A 20 -46.97 3.80 -27.08
C ALA A 20 -45.45 3.99 -27.09
N VAL A 21 -44.90 4.75 -28.04
CA VAL A 21 -43.44 4.97 -28.13
C VAL A 21 -42.99 6.24 -27.41
N SER A 22 -43.89 7.16 -27.10
CA SER A 22 -43.55 8.45 -26.47
C SER A 22 -43.44 8.42 -24.94
N THR A 23 -43.86 7.35 -24.27
CA THR A 23 -43.91 7.29 -22.80
C THR A 23 -42.72 6.51 -22.20
N PHE A 24 -41.94 5.78 -23.03
CA PHE A 24 -40.75 5.07 -22.51
C PHE A 24 -39.42 5.84 -22.67
N ALA A 25 -39.42 6.97 -23.39
CA ALA A 25 -38.22 7.78 -23.59
C ALA A 25 -37.98 8.81 -22.47
N ILE A 26 -38.93 9.03 -21.55
CA ILE A 26 -38.82 10.05 -20.49
C ILE A 26 -38.26 9.49 -19.18
N VAL A 27 -38.30 8.17 -18.98
CA VAL A 27 -37.78 7.56 -17.74
C VAL A 27 -36.28 7.25 -17.83
N ALA A 28 -35.71 7.10 -19.02
CA ALA A 28 -34.27 6.85 -19.19
C ALA A 28 -33.39 8.12 -19.14
N THR A 29 -33.98 9.30 -19.36
CA THR A 29 -33.22 10.57 -19.34
C THR A 29 -33.13 11.20 -17.94
N GLY A 30 -34.01 10.83 -17.01
CA GLY A 30 -33.98 11.33 -15.64
C GLY A 30 -32.85 10.71 -14.79
N GLY A 31 -32.60 9.42 -14.99
CA GLY A 31 -31.56 8.69 -14.26
C GLY A 31 -30.12 9.09 -14.65
N THR A 32 -29.89 9.26 -15.95
CA THR A 32 -28.57 9.70 -16.47
C THR A 32 -28.29 11.18 -16.19
N ALA A 33 -29.33 12.03 -16.16
CA ALA A 33 -29.17 13.45 -15.84
C ALA A 33 -28.87 13.67 -14.33
N ALA A 34 -29.48 12.89 -13.43
CA ALA A 34 -29.20 12.96 -11.99
C ALA A 34 -27.80 12.42 -11.66
N LEU A 35 -27.34 11.37 -12.33
CA LEU A 35 -25.97 10.87 -12.22
C LEU A 35 -24.94 11.88 -12.79
N ALA A 36 -25.30 12.66 -13.80
CA ALA A 36 -24.43 13.67 -14.39
C ALA A 36 -24.28 14.93 -13.51
N GLN A 37 -25.25 15.26 -12.67
CA GLN A 37 -25.22 16.47 -11.84
C GLN A 37 -24.07 16.46 -10.78
N GLY A 38 -23.72 15.26 -10.26
CA GLY A 38 -22.64 15.12 -9.28
C GLY A 38 -21.22 15.15 -9.87
N LEU A 39 -21.08 15.05 -11.20
CA LEU A 39 -19.78 14.97 -11.88
C LEU A 39 -19.34 16.28 -12.56
N GLY A 40 -20.16 17.33 -12.45
CA GLY A 40 -19.91 18.62 -13.09
C GLY A 40 -20.20 18.61 -14.60
N THR A 41 -20.04 19.78 -15.20
CA THR A 41 -20.17 20.03 -16.65
C THR A 41 -19.06 20.97 -17.12
N ALA A 42 -18.93 21.19 -18.43
CA ALA A 42 -17.95 22.12 -18.99
C ALA A 42 -18.08 23.53 -18.40
N ASP A 43 -19.32 24.00 -18.23
CA ASP A 43 -19.61 25.34 -17.70
C ASP A 43 -19.57 25.42 -16.17
N LYS A 44 -19.68 24.25 -15.49
CA LYS A 44 -19.69 24.17 -14.02
C LYS A 44 -18.92 22.90 -13.57
N PRO A 45 -17.58 22.93 -13.65
CA PRO A 45 -16.78 21.83 -13.18
C PRO A 45 -16.91 21.65 -11.66
N VAL A 46 -16.74 20.40 -11.19
CA VAL A 46 -16.64 20.05 -9.77
C VAL A 46 -15.17 20.06 -9.37
N GLU A 47 -14.86 20.66 -8.22
CA GLU A 47 -13.53 20.63 -7.63
C GLU A 47 -13.47 19.54 -6.56
N VAL A 48 -12.51 18.62 -6.65
CA VAL A 48 -12.22 17.58 -5.68
C VAL A 48 -10.84 17.85 -5.07
N ARG A 49 -10.78 17.99 -3.77
CA ARG A 49 -9.52 18.17 -3.04
C ARG A 49 -9.14 16.90 -2.31
N MET A 50 -7.89 16.50 -2.51
CA MET A 50 -7.28 15.32 -1.91
C MET A 50 -6.11 15.74 -1.03
N VAL A 51 -5.98 15.14 0.15
CA VAL A 51 -4.74 15.21 0.94
C VAL A 51 -4.02 13.87 0.92
N ALA A 52 -2.71 13.90 0.66
CA ALA A 52 -1.89 12.71 0.50
C ALA A 52 -0.48 12.94 1.04
N ASN A 53 0.28 11.86 1.22
CA ASN A 53 1.70 11.96 1.54
C ASN A 53 2.47 12.65 0.41
N GLU A 54 3.32 13.61 0.74
CA GLU A 54 4.11 14.39 -0.22
C GLU A 54 5.00 13.54 -1.12
N ALA A 55 5.45 12.36 -0.65
CA ALA A 55 6.30 11.46 -1.41
C ALA A 55 5.69 11.01 -2.75
N PHE A 56 4.36 11.01 -2.86
CA PHE A 56 3.68 10.65 -4.11
C PHE A 56 2.62 11.67 -4.59
N ALA A 57 2.25 12.64 -3.75
CA ALA A 57 1.25 13.66 -4.11
C ALA A 57 1.62 14.42 -5.38
N ASN A 58 2.87 14.84 -5.50
CA ASN A 58 3.35 15.57 -6.69
C ASN A 58 3.31 14.70 -7.96
N GLN A 59 3.67 13.41 -7.86
CA GLN A 59 3.57 12.48 -9.00
C GLN A 59 2.10 12.28 -9.41
N TRP A 60 1.20 12.17 -8.45
CA TRP A 60 -0.23 12.07 -8.74
C TRP A 60 -0.77 13.34 -9.36
N GLN A 61 -0.42 14.52 -8.84
CA GLN A 61 -0.85 15.79 -9.42
C GLN A 61 -0.37 15.96 -10.87
N THR A 62 0.88 15.57 -11.15
CA THR A 62 1.52 15.84 -12.45
C THR A 62 1.27 14.73 -13.50
N LEU A 63 1.06 13.49 -13.08
CA LEU A 63 0.91 12.35 -13.98
C LEU A 63 -0.48 11.72 -13.93
N MET A 64 -1.03 11.49 -12.73
CA MET A 64 -2.32 10.82 -12.55
C MET A 64 -3.49 11.73 -12.92
N VAL A 65 -3.50 12.98 -12.46
CA VAL A 65 -4.61 13.91 -12.73
C VAL A 65 -4.82 14.15 -14.22
N PRO A 66 -3.79 14.42 -15.06
CA PRO A 66 -3.95 14.52 -16.50
C PRO A 66 -4.50 13.24 -17.14
N GLU A 67 -4.10 12.06 -16.68
CA GLU A 67 -4.61 10.79 -17.18
C GLU A 67 -6.08 10.59 -16.84
N PHE A 68 -6.46 10.81 -15.59
CA PHE A 68 -7.84 10.79 -15.12
C PHE A 68 -8.72 11.77 -15.92
N ASN A 69 -8.25 12.99 -16.18
CA ASN A 69 -9.00 14.03 -16.86
C ASN A 69 -9.26 13.74 -18.35
N LYS A 70 -8.57 12.76 -18.97
CA LYS A 70 -8.94 12.29 -20.31
C LYS A 70 -10.35 11.67 -20.33
N LYS A 71 -10.77 11.05 -19.22
CA LYS A 71 -12.10 10.44 -19.06
C LYS A 71 -13.11 11.35 -18.37
N PHE A 72 -12.64 12.12 -17.39
CA PHE A 72 -13.48 12.96 -16.53
C PHE A 72 -13.04 14.43 -16.56
N PRO A 73 -13.17 15.12 -17.71
CA PRO A 73 -12.63 16.45 -17.92
C PRO A 73 -13.29 17.54 -17.05
N HIS A 74 -14.45 17.24 -16.47
CA HIS A 74 -15.22 18.19 -15.67
C HIS A 74 -14.99 18.02 -14.15
N ILE A 75 -14.18 17.03 -13.73
CA ILE A 75 -13.73 16.88 -12.35
C ILE A 75 -12.31 17.41 -12.27
N LYS A 76 -12.14 18.53 -11.58
CA LYS A 76 -10.83 19.11 -11.30
C LYS A 76 -10.29 18.54 -9.99
N VAL A 77 -9.13 17.89 -10.03
CA VAL A 77 -8.51 17.31 -8.84
C VAL A 77 -7.30 18.13 -8.43
N THR A 78 -7.27 18.55 -7.17
CA THR A 78 -6.12 19.21 -6.52
C THR A 78 -5.63 18.34 -5.38
N ILE A 79 -4.32 18.12 -5.31
CA ILE A 79 -3.71 17.22 -4.32
C ILE A 79 -2.74 18.00 -3.44
N ASP A 80 -3.05 18.10 -2.16
CA ASP A 80 -2.17 18.70 -1.16
C ASP A 80 -1.21 17.64 -0.61
N GLY A 81 0.08 17.80 -0.87
CA GLY A 81 1.14 16.95 -0.33
C GLY A 81 1.53 17.36 1.09
N VAL A 82 1.56 16.39 2.02
CA VAL A 82 1.87 16.62 3.43
C VAL A 82 2.90 15.60 3.91
N PRO A 83 3.91 15.98 4.73
CA PRO A 83 4.82 15.06 5.35
C PRO A 83 4.10 13.94 6.12
N TYR A 84 4.65 12.72 6.08
CA TYR A 84 4.02 11.55 6.70
C TYR A 84 3.60 11.78 8.16
N VAL A 85 4.50 12.38 8.96
CA VAL A 85 4.29 12.60 10.40
C VAL A 85 3.18 13.61 10.72
N GLU A 86 2.78 14.44 9.74
CA GLU A 86 1.76 15.48 9.91
C GLU A 86 0.41 15.06 9.28
N LEU A 87 0.42 14.10 8.34
CA LEU A 87 -0.73 13.81 7.49
C LEU A 87 -1.95 13.32 8.27
N LEU A 88 -1.75 12.41 9.26
CA LEU A 88 -2.84 11.94 10.11
C LEU A 88 -3.48 13.08 10.91
N ALA A 89 -2.66 13.88 11.59
CA ALA A 89 -3.14 15.02 12.39
C ALA A 89 -3.90 16.02 11.52
N LYS A 90 -3.40 16.35 10.33
CA LYS A 90 -4.06 17.23 9.37
C LYS A 90 -5.39 16.67 8.92
N SER A 91 -5.48 15.38 8.59
CA SER A 91 -6.72 14.71 8.20
C SER A 91 -7.76 14.73 9.33
N MET A 92 -7.33 14.50 10.57
CA MET A 92 -8.22 14.55 11.74
C MET A 92 -8.74 15.96 12.00
N LEU A 93 -7.86 16.98 11.96
CA LEU A 93 -8.24 18.37 12.16
C LEU A 93 -9.22 18.85 11.09
N ASP A 94 -8.99 18.51 9.83
CA ASP A 94 -9.88 18.86 8.73
C ASP A 94 -11.29 18.29 8.94
N THR A 95 -11.39 17.01 9.27
CA THR A 95 -12.68 16.32 9.39
C THR A 95 -13.45 16.67 10.67
N THR A 96 -12.77 17.08 11.75
CA THR A 96 -13.40 17.52 13.00
C THR A 96 -13.67 19.02 13.04
N GLY A 97 -13.05 19.77 12.14
CA GLY A 97 -13.22 21.22 12.04
C GLY A 97 -14.60 21.65 11.51
N PRO A 98 -14.92 22.95 11.65
CA PRO A 98 -16.20 23.50 11.21
C PRO A 98 -16.34 23.62 9.68
N SER A 99 -15.23 23.65 8.95
CA SER A 99 -15.18 23.84 7.49
C SER A 99 -14.17 22.89 6.87
N PRO A 100 -14.55 21.61 6.68
CA PRO A 100 -13.66 20.63 6.07
C PRO A 100 -13.32 21.02 4.64
N THR A 101 -12.07 20.75 4.26
CA THR A 101 -11.51 21.19 2.98
C THR A 101 -11.37 20.00 2.02
N TYR A 102 -11.11 18.80 2.56
CA TYR A 102 -10.77 17.64 1.74
C TYR A 102 -11.96 16.72 1.52
N ASP A 103 -12.12 16.32 0.26
CA ASP A 103 -13.09 15.32 -0.17
C ASP A 103 -12.51 13.90 -0.05
N ILE A 104 -11.18 13.76 -0.29
CA ILE A 104 -10.45 12.51 -0.26
C ILE A 104 -9.30 12.62 0.74
N LEU A 105 -9.23 11.65 1.65
CA LEU A 105 -8.14 11.48 2.59
C LEU A 105 -7.38 10.20 2.22
N ILE A 106 -6.09 10.34 1.89
CA ILE A 106 -5.26 9.15 1.66
C ILE A 106 -4.68 8.70 2.99
N ALA A 107 -5.21 7.58 3.48
CA ALA A 107 -4.89 7.05 4.80
C ALA A 107 -3.95 5.84 4.71
N ASP A 108 -2.90 5.84 5.53
CA ASP A 108 -2.11 4.63 5.78
C ASP A 108 -2.95 3.61 6.57
N ASP A 109 -2.73 2.31 6.37
CA ASP A 109 -3.55 1.24 6.98
C ASP A 109 -3.75 1.35 8.50
N PRO A 110 -2.75 1.74 9.33
CA PRO A 110 -2.95 1.85 10.77
C PRO A 110 -3.85 3.04 11.16
N TRP A 111 -4.07 4.00 10.27
CA TRP A 111 -4.87 5.19 10.55
C TRP A 111 -6.37 5.00 10.26
N VAL A 112 -6.72 4.01 9.43
CA VAL A 112 -8.13 3.72 9.08
C VAL A 112 -9.00 3.50 10.34
N PRO A 113 -8.59 2.70 11.36
CA PRO A 113 -9.35 2.57 12.59
C PRO A 113 -9.58 3.89 13.33
N GLN A 114 -8.57 4.74 13.42
CA GLN A 114 -8.65 6.00 14.14
C GLN A 114 -9.58 7.00 13.45
N LEU A 115 -9.45 7.15 12.13
CA LEU A 115 -10.30 8.03 11.33
C LEU A 115 -11.74 7.54 11.30
N ALA A 116 -11.97 6.22 11.25
CA ALA A 116 -13.30 5.64 11.29
C ALA A 116 -14.02 5.88 12.63
N GLU A 117 -13.32 5.70 13.77
CA GLU A 117 -13.92 5.88 15.11
C GLU A 117 -14.35 7.33 15.39
N ILE A 118 -13.68 8.31 14.80
CA ILE A 118 -14.11 9.71 14.92
C ILE A 118 -15.17 10.12 13.89
N GLY A 119 -15.66 9.16 13.07
CA GLY A 119 -16.65 9.42 12.02
C GLY A 119 -16.16 10.28 10.86
N ALA A 120 -14.84 10.29 10.61
CA ALA A 120 -14.23 11.06 9.53
C ALA A 120 -14.48 10.45 8.15
N LEU A 121 -14.73 9.14 8.07
CA LEU A 121 -14.77 8.37 6.83
C LEU A 121 -16.18 7.89 6.49
N MET A 122 -16.48 7.86 5.20
CA MET A 122 -17.72 7.32 4.66
C MET A 122 -17.60 5.81 4.40
N ASP A 123 -18.68 5.05 4.66
CA ASP A 123 -18.77 3.64 4.24
C ASP A 123 -18.87 3.56 2.71
N LEU A 124 -17.86 2.97 2.09
CA LEU A 124 -17.77 2.80 0.63
C LEU A 124 -18.67 1.68 0.08
N ARG A 125 -19.36 0.93 0.95
CA ARG A 125 -20.38 -0.05 0.59
C ARG A 125 -21.80 0.45 0.92
N SER A 126 -21.95 1.71 1.36
CA SER A 126 -23.26 2.31 1.58
C SER A 126 -24.12 2.34 0.31
N ALA A 127 -25.44 2.45 0.45
CA ALA A 127 -26.35 2.49 -0.69
C ALA A 127 -26.06 3.64 -1.65
N ASP A 128 -25.66 4.80 -1.12
CA ASP A 128 -25.31 5.96 -1.94
C ASP A 128 -24.10 5.67 -2.81
N VAL A 129 -23.00 5.17 -2.22
CA VAL A 129 -21.76 4.85 -2.96
C VAL A 129 -22.02 3.71 -3.94
N ALA A 130 -22.79 2.70 -3.57
CA ALA A 130 -23.18 1.62 -4.48
C ALA A 130 -23.94 2.15 -5.71
N GLY A 131 -24.78 3.18 -5.51
CA GLY A 131 -25.51 3.85 -6.60
C GLY A 131 -24.59 4.63 -7.56
N TRP A 132 -23.41 5.03 -7.12
CA TRP A 132 -22.40 5.74 -7.95
C TRP A 132 -21.32 4.82 -8.51
N THR A 133 -21.28 3.57 -8.04
CA THR A 133 -20.22 2.61 -8.40
C THR A 133 -20.54 1.98 -9.75
N ASP A 134 -19.55 2.00 -10.65
CA ASP A 134 -19.63 1.28 -11.92
C ASP A 134 -19.83 -0.22 -11.67
N PRO A 135 -20.82 -0.88 -12.28
CA PRO A 135 -20.99 -2.33 -12.15
C PRO A 135 -19.74 -3.15 -12.48
N ALA A 136 -18.85 -2.63 -13.33
CA ALA A 136 -17.58 -3.27 -13.69
C ALA A 136 -16.46 -3.09 -12.65
N PHE A 137 -16.71 -2.36 -11.54
CA PHE A 137 -15.69 -2.06 -10.53
C PHE A 137 -15.13 -3.31 -9.86
N ASP A 138 -15.96 -4.33 -9.65
CA ASP A 138 -15.56 -5.67 -9.17
C ASP A 138 -14.73 -5.63 -7.87
N TRP A 139 -15.42 -5.52 -6.75
CA TRP A 139 -14.80 -5.54 -5.43
C TRP A 139 -14.12 -6.87 -5.09
N ASP A 140 -14.61 -7.99 -5.64
CA ASP A 140 -14.10 -9.32 -5.33
C ASP A 140 -12.77 -9.62 -6.04
N ASP A 141 -12.39 -8.78 -6.99
CA ASP A 141 -11.09 -8.83 -7.64
C ASP A 141 -9.93 -8.34 -6.76
N PHE A 142 -10.20 -7.61 -5.69
CA PHE A 142 -9.14 -7.25 -4.74
C PHE A 142 -8.62 -8.46 -3.97
N ASN A 143 -7.31 -8.49 -3.70
CA ASN A 143 -6.75 -9.42 -2.72
C ASN A 143 -7.36 -9.15 -1.34
N ALA A 144 -7.67 -10.22 -0.61
CA ALA A 144 -8.41 -10.11 0.65
C ALA A 144 -7.67 -9.28 1.71
N ALA A 145 -6.36 -9.46 1.83
CA ALA A 145 -5.57 -8.79 2.86
C ALA A 145 -5.53 -7.26 2.69
N PRO A 146 -5.15 -6.68 1.51
CA PRO A 146 -5.22 -5.22 1.30
C PRO A 146 -6.65 -4.66 1.44
N LEU A 147 -7.66 -5.40 0.99
CA LEU A 147 -9.04 -4.95 1.14
C LEU A 147 -9.45 -4.88 2.62
N ALA A 148 -9.15 -5.93 3.39
CA ALA A 148 -9.40 -5.96 4.84
C ALA A 148 -8.62 -4.88 5.60
N ALA A 149 -7.41 -4.54 5.16
CA ALA A 149 -6.61 -3.47 5.76
C ALA A 149 -7.25 -2.09 5.56
N SER A 150 -8.05 -1.90 4.53
CA SER A 150 -8.81 -0.67 4.25
C SER A 150 -10.19 -0.64 4.92
N ALA A 151 -10.51 -1.64 5.76
CA ALA A 151 -11.78 -1.77 6.50
C ALA A 151 -11.57 -1.68 8.01
N TRP A 152 -12.62 -1.36 8.75
CA TRP A 152 -12.63 -1.38 10.21
C TRP A 152 -13.97 -1.87 10.74
N LYS A 153 -13.95 -2.82 11.71
CA LYS A 153 -15.15 -3.42 12.33
C LYS A 153 -16.20 -3.89 11.29
N GLY A 154 -15.74 -4.47 10.19
CA GLY A 154 -16.62 -4.99 9.13
C GLY A 154 -17.14 -3.95 8.14
N VAL A 155 -16.83 -2.68 8.32
CA VAL A 155 -17.22 -1.59 7.39
C VAL A 155 -16.03 -1.25 6.48
N GLN A 156 -16.29 -1.09 5.18
CA GLN A 156 -15.28 -0.76 4.17
C GLN A 156 -15.14 0.77 4.05
N TYR A 157 -14.11 1.32 4.67
CA TYR A 157 -13.85 2.77 4.68
C TYR A 157 -12.91 3.26 3.58
N GLY A 158 -12.15 2.37 2.97
CA GLY A 158 -11.23 2.72 1.91
C GLY A 158 -11.14 1.69 0.79
N VAL A 159 -10.59 2.10 -0.34
CA VAL A 159 -10.10 1.21 -1.39
C VAL A 159 -8.59 1.16 -1.35
N PRO A 160 -7.97 -0.02 -1.51
CA PRO A 160 -6.51 -0.11 -1.65
C PRO A 160 -6.05 0.64 -2.90
N LEU A 161 -5.14 1.60 -2.74
CA LEU A 161 -4.57 2.36 -3.86
C LEU A 161 -3.09 2.05 -4.12
N ARG A 162 -2.34 1.83 -3.05
CA ARG A 162 -0.91 1.55 -3.12
C ARG A 162 -0.60 0.43 -2.14
N SER A 163 -0.62 -0.80 -2.63
CA SER A 163 -0.08 -1.93 -1.87
C SER A 163 1.43 -1.80 -1.74
N ASN A 164 1.96 -2.23 -0.64
CA ASN A 164 3.39 -2.27 -0.41
C ASN A 164 3.75 -3.42 0.54
N MET A 165 4.97 -3.91 0.40
CA MET A 165 5.51 -4.94 1.28
C MET A 165 6.98 -4.70 1.50
N LEU A 166 7.50 -5.07 2.66
CA LEU A 166 8.94 -5.18 2.86
C LEU A 166 9.47 -6.31 2.00
N MET A 167 10.51 -6.00 1.23
CA MET A 167 11.18 -6.89 0.30
C MET A 167 12.68 -6.88 0.55
N MET A 168 13.34 -7.94 0.16
CA MET A 168 14.79 -8.04 0.10
C MET A 168 15.26 -7.60 -1.29
N PHE A 169 15.99 -6.52 -1.34
CA PHE A 169 16.73 -6.07 -2.53
C PHE A 169 18.12 -6.68 -2.50
N VAL A 170 18.59 -7.14 -3.65
CA VAL A 170 19.85 -7.86 -3.78
C VAL A 170 20.75 -7.21 -4.82
N ASN A 171 21.94 -6.80 -4.43
CA ASN A 171 23.01 -6.41 -5.34
C ASN A 171 23.80 -7.66 -5.75
N LYS A 172 23.42 -8.27 -6.86
CA LYS A 172 24.00 -9.52 -7.38
C LYS A 172 25.51 -9.43 -7.60
N ALA A 173 26.00 -8.26 -8.00
CA ALA A 173 27.44 -8.07 -8.27
C ALA A 173 28.28 -8.22 -7.00
N LEU A 174 27.78 -7.76 -5.83
CA LEU A 174 28.49 -7.96 -4.56
C LEU A 174 28.44 -9.42 -4.09
N TYR A 175 27.35 -10.12 -4.31
CA TYR A 175 27.25 -11.56 -4.05
C TYR A 175 28.24 -12.37 -4.91
N GLU A 176 28.27 -12.10 -6.21
CA GLU A 176 29.22 -12.72 -7.14
C GLU A 176 30.66 -12.46 -6.74
N LYS A 177 30.99 -11.20 -6.40
CA LYS A 177 32.33 -10.80 -5.96
C LYS A 177 32.77 -11.50 -4.67
N ALA A 178 31.84 -11.73 -3.74
CA ALA A 178 32.07 -12.47 -2.49
C ALA A 178 32.16 -13.99 -2.69
N GLY A 179 31.80 -14.50 -3.86
CA GLY A 179 31.67 -15.95 -4.09
C GLY A 179 30.53 -16.57 -3.28
N VAL A 180 29.52 -15.77 -2.91
CA VAL A 180 28.31 -16.19 -2.20
C VAL A 180 27.20 -16.38 -3.22
N PRO A 181 26.43 -17.51 -3.17
CA PRO A 181 25.29 -17.68 -4.05
C PRO A 181 24.28 -16.53 -3.92
N VAL A 182 23.81 -16.03 -5.06
CA VAL A 182 22.71 -15.03 -5.06
C VAL A 182 21.50 -15.64 -4.36
N PRO A 183 20.86 -14.91 -3.42
CA PRO A 183 19.76 -15.45 -2.63
C PRO A 183 18.57 -15.90 -3.49
N THR A 184 17.91 -16.95 -3.05
CA THR A 184 16.62 -17.41 -3.57
C THR A 184 15.52 -17.12 -2.55
N PRO A 185 14.25 -17.18 -2.93
CA PRO A 185 13.13 -16.99 -2.01
C PRO A 185 13.06 -18.00 -0.85
N ALA A 186 13.82 -19.09 -0.93
CA ALA A 186 13.91 -20.11 0.12
C ALA A 186 15.02 -19.85 1.15
N LEU A 187 15.82 -18.78 0.99
CA LEU A 187 16.89 -18.41 1.93
C LEU A 187 16.30 -18.20 3.33
N THR A 188 16.83 -18.91 4.32
CA THR A 188 16.43 -18.73 5.73
C THR A 188 17.19 -17.60 6.42
N TRP A 189 16.67 -17.09 7.56
CA TRP A 189 17.40 -16.13 8.38
C TRP A 189 18.74 -16.67 8.86
N ASP A 190 18.80 -17.94 9.26
CA ASP A 190 20.05 -18.57 9.72
C ASP A 190 21.09 -18.65 8.60
N GLU A 191 20.68 -19.05 7.41
CA GLU A 191 21.56 -19.07 6.22
C GLU A 191 22.02 -17.67 5.84
N TYR A 192 21.12 -16.68 5.87
CA TYR A 192 21.46 -15.29 5.62
C TYR A 192 22.52 -14.77 6.60
N MET A 193 22.31 -14.98 7.90
CA MET A 193 23.23 -14.59 8.96
C MET A 193 24.59 -15.30 8.85
N ALA A 194 24.60 -16.55 8.38
CA ALA A 194 25.85 -17.31 8.13
C ALA A 194 26.63 -16.79 6.88
N GLN A 195 25.91 -16.22 5.90
CA GLN A 195 26.50 -15.64 4.69
C GLN A 195 26.97 -14.19 4.90
N ALA A 196 26.31 -13.42 5.76
CA ALA A 196 26.54 -12.00 5.97
C ALA A 196 28.02 -11.61 6.20
N PRO A 197 28.83 -12.34 7.01
CA PRO A 197 30.25 -12.01 7.19
C PRO A 197 31.07 -12.04 5.90
N LYS A 198 30.70 -12.87 4.91
CA LYS A 198 31.40 -12.97 3.62
C LYS A 198 31.04 -11.82 2.68
N LEU A 199 29.92 -11.15 2.92
CA LEU A 199 29.44 -10.02 2.13
C LEU A 199 30.01 -8.68 2.61
N VAL A 200 30.73 -8.66 3.74
CA VAL A 200 31.51 -7.49 4.18
C VAL A 200 32.88 -7.58 3.50
N GLN A 201 33.14 -6.66 2.59
CA GLN A 201 34.27 -6.77 1.67
C GLN A 201 35.08 -5.46 1.55
N ASP A 202 36.37 -5.61 1.34
CA ASP A 202 37.23 -4.64 0.69
C ASP A 202 37.19 -4.95 -0.82
N THR A 203 36.42 -4.18 -1.58
CA THR A 203 36.18 -4.47 -3.00
C THR A 203 37.26 -3.93 -3.92
N ASN A 204 38.09 -3.01 -3.44
CA ASN A 204 39.16 -2.36 -4.22
C ASN A 204 40.56 -2.82 -3.81
N GLY A 205 40.71 -3.55 -2.69
CA GLY A 205 41.99 -4.12 -2.21
C GLY A 205 42.91 -3.12 -1.51
N ASP A 206 42.36 -2.01 -0.99
CA ASP A 206 43.12 -0.99 -0.27
C ASP A 206 43.30 -1.25 1.24
N GLY A 207 42.69 -2.33 1.74
CA GLY A 207 42.72 -2.73 3.14
C GLY A 207 41.57 -2.14 3.95
N THR A 208 40.64 -1.41 3.32
CA THR A 208 39.46 -0.81 3.96
C THR A 208 38.17 -1.45 3.46
N VAL A 209 37.25 -1.79 4.36
CA VAL A 209 35.92 -2.28 3.96
C VAL A 209 35.15 -1.15 3.29
N ASP A 210 34.70 -1.39 2.06
CA ASP A 210 33.94 -0.45 1.22
C ASP A 210 32.58 -1.02 0.74
N ALA A 211 32.28 -2.30 1.08
CA ALA A 211 30.97 -2.90 0.86
C ALA A 211 30.52 -3.74 2.06
N TRP A 212 29.24 -3.68 2.38
CA TRP A 212 28.65 -4.32 3.54
C TRP A 212 27.55 -5.31 3.14
N ALA A 213 27.20 -6.21 4.07
CA ALA A 213 26.21 -7.24 3.78
C ALA A 213 24.80 -6.67 3.69
N VAL A 214 24.45 -5.73 4.56
CA VAL A 214 23.07 -5.25 4.69
C VAL A 214 23.01 -3.79 5.11
N ASP A 215 21.95 -3.11 4.67
CA ASP A 215 21.44 -1.91 5.33
C ASP A 215 19.91 -1.94 5.40
N THR A 216 19.35 -1.38 6.46
CA THR A 216 17.92 -1.32 6.72
C THR A 216 17.63 -0.25 7.77
N TYR A 217 16.52 -0.37 8.52
CA TYR A 217 16.08 0.62 9.51
C TYR A 217 16.58 0.26 10.91
N PHE A 218 17.41 1.10 11.50
CA PHE A 218 17.95 0.94 12.84
C PHE A 218 17.67 2.14 13.75
N VAL A 219 17.48 3.33 13.15
CA VAL A 219 17.25 4.58 13.89
C VAL A 219 15.85 4.63 14.51
N ARG A 220 15.64 5.56 15.44
CA ARG A 220 14.33 5.84 16.02
C ARG A 220 13.38 6.46 15.01
N GLU A 221 12.64 5.61 14.29
CA GLU A 221 11.59 6.03 13.38
C GLU A 221 10.43 4.99 13.34
N PRO A 222 9.20 5.37 12.92
CA PRO A 222 8.04 4.47 12.91
C PRO A 222 8.21 3.21 12.07
N LEU A 223 9.14 3.20 11.11
CA LEU A 223 9.38 2.06 10.22
C LEU A 223 10.35 1.01 10.82
N THR A 224 11.21 1.40 11.74
CA THR A 224 12.22 0.49 12.34
C THR A 224 11.61 -0.77 12.97
N PRO A 225 10.52 -0.72 13.72
CA PRO A 225 9.90 -1.92 14.27
C PRO A 225 9.41 -2.92 13.21
N THR A 226 9.19 -2.49 11.96
CA THR A 226 8.67 -3.37 10.90
C THR A 226 9.66 -4.46 10.49
N ILE A 227 10.97 -4.21 10.58
CA ILE A 227 12.01 -5.22 10.33
C ILE A 227 11.97 -6.30 11.42
N TRP A 228 12.05 -5.89 12.68
CA TRP A 228 11.90 -6.79 13.82
C TRP A 228 10.61 -7.62 13.74
N GLN A 229 9.48 -6.94 13.48
CA GLN A 229 8.18 -7.58 13.34
C GLN A 229 8.17 -8.62 12.23
N THR A 230 8.80 -8.35 11.09
CA THR A 230 8.90 -9.31 9.97
C THR A 230 9.67 -10.56 10.38
N ILE A 231 10.81 -10.40 11.07
CA ILE A 231 11.59 -11.53 11.60
C ILE A 231 10.75 -12.32 12.61
N MET A 232 10.08 -11.64 13.54
CA MET A 232 9.20 -12.27 14.53
C MET A 232 8.05 -13.04 13.87
N ASN A 233 7.34 -12.43 12.94
CA ASN A 233 6.20 -13.05 12.26
C ASN A 233 6.63 -14.26 11.43
N SER A 234 7.79 -14.21 10.77
CA SER A 234 8.32 -15.34 10.00
C SER A 234 8.57 -16.57 10.87
N ASN A 235 8.74 -16.38 12.18
CA ASN A 235 8.90 -17.41 13.18
C ASN A 235 7.62 -17.67 14.02
N GLY A 236 6.45 -17.22 13.53
CA GLY A 236 5.15 -17.48 14.16
C GLY A 236 4.78 -16.54 15.32
N GLY A 237 5.61 -15.51 15.59
CA GLY A 237 5.29 -14.49 16.60
C GLY A 237 4.18 -13.54 16.14
N ARG A 238 3.53 -12.87 17.09
CA ARG A 238 2.39 -11.98 16.87
C ARG A 238 2.53 -10.69 17.68
N LEU A 239 2.03 -9.57 17.15
CA LEU A 239 2.00 -8.31 17.92
C LEU A 239 0.95 -8.36 19.03
N LEU A 240 -0.25 -8.84 18.73
CA LEU A 240 -1.35 -8.96 19.67
C LEU A 240 -1.88 -10.40 19.68
N ASP A 241 -2.36 -10.86 20.83
CA ASP A 241 -3.10 -12.12 20.96
C ASP A 241 -4.55 -11.97 20.47
N ASP A 242 -5.32 -13.05 20.57
CA ASP A 242 -6.72 -13.06 20.13
C ASP A 242 -7.65 -12.20 21.02
N ASN A 243 -7.18 -11.78 22.19
CA ASN A 243 -7.86 -10.83 23.09
C ASN A 243 -7.40 -9.39 22.88
N GLY A 244 -6.54 -9.12 21.89
CA GLY A 244 -6.01 -7.81 21.59
C GLY A 244 -4.91 -7.32 22.55
N LYS A 245 -4.32 -8.21 23.36
CA LYS A 245 -3.21 -7.87 24.26
C LYS A 245 -1.86 -8.06 23.57
N PRO A 246 -0.83 -7.26 23.95
CA PRO A 246 0.53 -7.47 23.47
C PRO A 246 1.01 -8.92 23.69
N ALA A 247 1.55 -9.53 22.62
CA ALA A 247 1.99 -10.93 22.60
C ALA A 247 3.42 -11.10 22.06
N PHE A 248 4.13 -10.01 21.88
CA PHE A 248 5.47 -9.97 21.26
C PHE A 248 6.64 -10.00 22.26
N ASN A 249 6.39 -9.81 23.58
CA ASN A 249 7.37 -9.82 24.65
C ASN A 249 7.68 -11.24 25.15
N ASN A 250 7.89 -12.16 24.23
CA ASN A 250 8.20 -13.57 24.45
C ASN A 250 9.51 -13.96 23.73
N ASP A 251 9.95 -15.22 23.90
CA ASP A 251 11.21 -15.71 23.34
C ASP A 251 11.32 -15.48 21.83
N THR A 252 10.23 -15.66 21.07
CA THR A 252 10.21 -15.42 19.61
C THR A 252 10.44 -13.94 19.27
N GLY A 253 9.75 -13.05 19.99
CA GLY A 253 9.92 -11.60 19.79
C GLY A 253 11.30 -11.12 20.20
N ILE A 254 11.84 -11.64 21.33
CA ILE A 254 13.19 -11.32 21.83
C ILE A 254 14.25 -11.80 20.83
N ALA A 255 14.19 -13.07 20.40
CA ALA A 255 15.12 -13.62 19.41
C ALA A 255 15.10 -12.85 18.09
N ALA A 256 13.91 -12.43 17.63
CA ALA A 256 13.77 -11.60 16.45
C ALA A 256 14.43 -10.21 16.60
N LEU A 257 14.33 -9.59 17.78
CA LEU A 257 14.95 -8.29 18.03
C LEU A 257 16.47 -8.41 18.14
N GLU A 258 16.98 -9.47 18.75
CA GLU A 258 18.42 -9.77 18.75
C GLU A 258 18.94 -10.04 17.33
N THR A 259 18.19 -10.75 16.49
CA THR A 259 18.54 -10.96 15.07
C THR A 259 18.59 -9.63 14.31
N HIS A 260 17.58 -8.76 14.49
CA HIS A 260 17.58 -7.43 13.87
C HIS A 260 18.79 -6.60 14.34
N LYS A 261 19.06 -6.60 15.63
CA LYS A 261 20.24 -5.91 16.19
C LYS A 261 21.55 -6.44 15.64
N LYS A 262 21.67 -7.76 15.49
CA LYS A 262 22.88 -8.41 14.94
C LYS A 262 23.17 -8.05 13.50
N LEU A 263 22.17 -7.61 12.72
CA LEU A 263 22.40 -7.09 11.37
C LEU A 263 23.35 -5.88 11.36
N LEU A 264 23.40 -5.10 12.45
CA LEU A 264 24.33 -3.97 12.59
C LEU A 264 25.81 -4.39 12.52
N ASP A 265 26.16 -5.61 12.90
CA ASP A 265 27.53 -6.14 12.83
C ASP A 265 28.03 -6.24 11.36
N PHE A 266 27.11 -6.24 10.40
CA PHE A 266 27.37 -6.41 8.97
C PHE A 266 26.92 -5.23 8.12
N ALA A 267 26.49 -4.14 8.79
CA ALA A 267 26.00 -2.92 8.19
C ALA A 267 27.11 -1.85 8.11
N PRO A 268 26.92 -0.79 7.31
CA PRO A 268 27.87 0.32 7.23
C PRO A 268 28.21 0.92 8.60
N THR A 269 29.43 1.40 8.77
CA THR A 269 29.84 2.09 10.00
C THR A 269 28.87 3.25 10.28
N GLY A 270 28.32 3.28 11.50
CA GLY A 270 27.31 4.28 11.89
C GLY A 270 25.87 3.95 11.51
N ALA A 271 25.60 2.77 10.96
CA ALA A 271 24.25 2.35 10.52
C ALA A 271 23.19 2.37 11.62
N VAL A 272 23.56 2.41 12.89
CA VAL A 272 22.61 2.62 14.01
C VAL A 272 21.80 3.91 13.86
N SER A 273 22.28 4.88 13.05
CA SER A 273 21.56 6.10 12.69
C SER A 273 20.86 6.03 11.33
N HIS A 274 20.90 4.88 10.65
CA HIS A 274 20.26 4.72 9.35
C HIS A 274 18.78 4.36 9.50
N GLY A 275 17.96 5.02 8.70
CA GLY A 275 16.56 4.75 8.50
C GLY A 275 16.23 4.50 7.04
N PHE A 276 15.01 4.85 6.66
CA PHE A 276 14.52 4.65 5.29
C PHE A 276 15.43 5.31 4.23
N SER A 277 15.81 6.57 4.44
CA SER A 277 16.55 7.34 3.43
C SER A 277 17.99 6.89 3.30
N GLU A 278 18.67 6.65 4.41
CA GLU A 278 20.08 6.27 4.45
C GLU A 278 20.28 4.86 3.86
N SER A 279 19.48 3.89 4.25
CA SER A 279 19.54 2.53 3.73
C SER A 279 19.27 2.49 2.21
N LEU A 280 18.29 3.27 1.76
CA LEU A 280 17.98 3.41 0.34
C LEU A 280 19.16 4.00 -0.44
N GLN A 281 19.81 5.03 0.10
CA GLN A 281 20.97 5.67 -0.49
C GLN A 281 22.15 4.70 -0.58
N ALA A 282 22.46 3.99 0.51
CA ALA A 282 23.54 3.01 0.55
C ALA A 282 23.39 1.92 -0.53
N PHE A 283 22.16 1.39 -0.69
CA PHE A 283 21.89 0.40 -1.73
C PHE A 283 22.03 0.98 -3.14
N ARG A 284 21.46 2.16 -3.40
CA ARG A 284 21.50 2.83 -4.71
C ARG A 284 22.92 3.22 -5.15
N GLN A 285 23.79 3.45 -4.20
CA GLN A 285 25.22 3.69 -4.45
C GLN A 285 26.03 2.40 -4.63
N GLY A 286 25.41 1.23 -4.46
CA GLY A 286 26.07 -0.07 -4.59
C GLY A 286 26.93 -0.47 -3.39
N LEU A 287 26.77 0.19 -2.24
CA LEU A 287 27.60 -0.02 -1.04
C LEU A 287 27.19 -1.24 -0.22
N VAL A 288 25.99 -1.79 -0.44
CA VAL A 288 25.48 -2.94 0.33
C VAL A 288 24.99 -4.06 -0.58
N ALA A 289 25.23 -5.30 -0.16
CA ALA A 289 24.83 -6.50 -0.87
C ALA A 289 23.31 -6.73 -0.79
N THR A 290 22.69 -6.36 0.33
CA THR A 290 21.24 -6.42 0.54
C THR A 290 20.70 -5.16 1.19
N MET A 291 19.44 -4.86 0.87
CA MET A 291 18.64 -3.87 1.56
C MET A 291 17.28 -4.47 1.86
N PHE A 292 16.83 -4.37 3.12
CA PHE A 292 15.45 -4.66 3.47
C PHE A 292 14.67 -3.35 3.47
N ASN A 293 13.79 -3.19 2.48
CA ASN A 293 13.07 -1.94 2.28
C ASN A 293 11.71 -2.19 1.60
N TRP A 294 10.89 -1.19 1.53
CA TRP A 294 9.61 -1.25 0.86
C TRP A 294 9.78 -1.49 -0.65
N GLY A 295 9.07 -2.47 -1.18
CA GLY A 295 9.20 -2.87 -2.58
C GLY A 295 8.89 -1.76 -3.59
N SER A 296 8.06 -0.78 -3.22
CA SER A 296 7.72 0.37 -4.07
C SER A 296 8.93 1.25 -4.47
N VAL A 297 10.09 1.12 -3.80
CA VAL A 297 11.31 1.84 -4.19
C VAL A 297 12.09 1.14 -5.32
N TYR A 298 11.60 -0.01 -5.84
CA TYR A 298 12.33 -0.82 -6.82
C TYR A 298 12.66 -0.03 -8.09
N LYS A 299 11.71 0.69 -8.67
CA LYS A 299 11.94 1.47 -9.89
C LYS A 299 13.13 2.42 -9.74
N GLY A 300 13.18 3.18 -8.65
CA GLY A 300 14.28 4.11 -8.35
C GLY A 300 15.57 3.43 -7.91
N SER A 301 15.55 2.16 -7.53
CA SER A 301 16.74 1.42 -7.07
C SER A 301 17.36 0.52 -8.13
N ALA A 302 16.61 0.22 -9.21
CA ALA A 302 17.04 -0.72 -10.23
C ALA A 302 16.96 -0.15 -11.66
N ILE A 303 16.07 0.83 -11.92
CA ILE A 303 15.70 1.19 -13.29
C ILE A 303 16.07 2.65 -13.63
N ASP A 304 15.90 3.57 -12.68
CA ASP A 304 16.12 4.99 -12.95
C ASP A 304 17.60 5.39 -12.74
N PRO A 305 18.36 5.66 -13.82
CA PRO A 305 19.80 5.99 -13.72
C PRO A 305 20.07 7.35 -13.06
N LYS A 306 19.03 8.15 -12.78
CA LYS A 306 19.17 9.41 -12.04
C LYS A 306 19.23 9.19 -10.53
N THR A 307 18.79 8.02 -10.07
CA THR A 307 18.66 7.73 -8.64
C THR A 307 19.53 6.57 -8.17
N THR A 308 20.03 5.72 -9.06
CA THR A 308 20.91 4.59 -8.73
C THR A 308 22.12 4.51 -9.64
N THR A 309 23.24 4.02 -9.12
CA THR A 309 24.44 3.67 -9.88
C THR A 309 24.42 2.21 -10.38
N LEU A 310 23.49 1.41 -9.84
CA LEU A 310 23.35 0.00 -10.20
C LEU A 310 22.66 -0.14 -11.57
N LYS A 311 23.06 -1.16 -12.32
CA LYS A 311 22.38 -1.53 -13.56
C LYS A 311 21.19 -2.46 -13.26
N PRO A 312 20.13 -2.46 -14.07
CA PRO A 312 18.94 -3.28 -13.83
C PRO A 312 19.24 -4.78 -13.61
N GLU A 313 20.17 -5.34 -14.40
CA GLU A 313 20.57 -6.75 -14.28
C GLU A 313 21.28 -7.10 -12.97
N GLN A 314 21.87 -6.12 -12.30
CA GLN A 314 22.54 -6.27 -11.00
C GLN A 314 21.57 -6.30 -9.82
N VAL A 315 20.34 -5.84 -10.00
CA VAL A 315 19.37 -5.73 -8.91
C VAL A 315 18.38 -6.89 -8.94
N GLY A 316 18.29 -7.61 -7.83
CA GLY A 316 17.24 -8.58 -7.54
C GLY A 316 16.23 -8.01 -6.54
N ILE A 317 15.02 -8.56 -6.57
CA ILE A 317 13.99 -8.31 -5.56
C ILE A 317 13.29 -9.63 -5.24
N GLN A 318 13.05 -9.89 -3.96
CA GLN A 318 12.36 -11.09 -3.49
C GLN A 318 11.78 -10.87 -2.09
N VAL A 319 11.06 -11.87 -1.57
CA VAL A 319 10.64 -11.90 -0.15
C VAL A 319 11.84 -11.88 0.78
N LEU A 320 11.65 -11.42 2.02
CA LEU A 320 12.67 -11.46 3.06
C LEU A 320 13.00 -12.93 3.41
N PRO A 321 14.13 -13.19 4.07
CA PRO A 321 14.50 -14.54 4.50
C PRO A 321 13.38 -15.24 5.27
N VAL A 322 13.28 -16.56 5.08
CA VAL A 322 12.24 -17.41 5.66
C VAL A 322 12.57 -17.73 7.11
N GLY A 323 11.59 -17.60 8.00
CA GLY A 323 11.68 -18.14 9.35
C GLY A 323 11.18 -19.58 9.44
N SER A 324 10.98 -20.06 10.64
CA SER A 324 10.51 -21.44 10.89
C SER A 324 9.07 -21.71 10.41
N VAL A 325 8.29 -20.66 10.11
CA VAL A 325 6.87 -20.78 9.74
C VAL A 325 6.60 -20.24 8.35
N SER A 326 7.19 -19.11 7.96
CA SER A 326 6.92 -18.48 6.66
C SER A 326 8.02 -17.51 6.22
N ALA A 327 7.87 -16.94 5.01
CA ALA A 327 8.73 -15.88 4.53
C ALA A 327 8.55 -14.55 5.27
N GLY A 328 7.50 -14.38 6.06
CA GLY A 328 7.15 -13.12 6.76
C GLY A 328 7.19 -11.91 5.81
N ALA A 329 6.07 -11.26 5.57
CA ALA A 329 6.07 -10.06 4.74
C ALA A 329 5.29 -8.97 5.47
N HIS A 330 6.01 -8.02 6.08
CA HIS A 330 5.33 -6.85 6.62
C HIS A 330 4.65 -6.09 5.48
N ARG A 331 3.36 -5.87 5.63
CA ARG A 331 2.50 -5.27 4.61
C ARG A 331 2.15 -3.84 4.99
N GLY A 332 1.93 -3.00 3.99
CA GLY A 332 1.42 -1.66 4.16
C GLY A 332 0.48 -1.30 3.00
N ILE A 333 -0.55 -0.54 3.29
CA ILE A 333 -1.51 -0.08 2.28
C ILE A 333 -1.78 1.39 2.49
N TRP A 334 -1.67 2.15 1.43
CA TRP A 334 -2.30 3.45 1.35
C TRP A 334 -3.71 3.29 0.78
N SER A 335 -4.69 3.62 1.57
CA SER A 335 -6.12 3.53 1.24
C SER A 335 -6.64 4.87 0.77
N GLY A 336 -7.38 4.88 -0.32
CA GLY A 336 -8.20 6.02 -0.71
C GLY A 336 -9.51 5.99 0.07
N THR A 337 -9.77 7.02 0.87
CA THR A 337 -10.97 7.13 1.70
C THR A 337 -11.76 8.39 1.36
N LEU A 338 -13.09 8.33 1.49
CA LEU A 338 -13.96 9.48 1.32
C LEU A 338 -14.18 10.17 2.67
N SER A 339 -14.00 11.49 2.71
CA SER A 339 -14.42 12.29 3.85
C SER A 339 -15.94 12.22 4.01
N ALA A 340 -16.40 11.85 5.20
CA ALA A 340 -17.83 11.86 5.53
C ALA A 340 -18.43 13.26 5.43
N LYS A 341 -17.61 14.30 5.51
CA LYS A 341 -17.97 15.71 5.45
C LYS A 341 -17.92 16.31 4.03
N SER A 342 -17.40 15.60 3.04
CA SER A 342 -17.33 16.08 1.65
C SER A 342 -18.73 16.46 1.14
N GLU A 343 -18.80 17.55 0.40
CA GLU A 343 -19.98 17.94 -0.37
C GLU A 343 -19.95 17.39 -1.81
N ASN A 344 -18.76 16.91 -2.27
CA ASN A 344 -18.50 16.40 -3.61
C ASN A 344 -18.35 14.87 -3.65
N LYS A 345 -19.06 14.14 -2.78
CA LYS A 345 -18.88 12.68 -2.55
C LYS A 345 -18.87 11.83 -3.82
N GLN A 346 -19.79 12.09 -4.75
CA GLN A 346 -19.88 11.32 -5.99
C GLN A 346 -18.66 11.57 -6.88
N ALA A 347 -18.24 12.82 -7.07
CA ALA A 347 -17.06 13.15 -7.85
C ALA A 347 -15.77 12.60 -7.20
N ALA A 348 -15.66 12.71 -5.89
CA ALA A 348 -14.55 12.16 -5.12
C ALA A 348 -14.49 10.62 -5.22
N TRP A 349 -15.65 9.94 -5.13
CA TRP A 349 -15.72 8.50 -5.37
C TRP A 349 -15.30 8.13 -6.81
N THR A 350 -15.70 8.91 -7.81
CA THR A 350 -15.31 8.68 -9.20
C THR A 350 -13.77 8.72 -9.37
N VAL A 351 -13.08 9.64 -8.67
CA VAL A 351 -11.61 9.66 -8.66
C VAL A 351 -11.04 8.40 -8.05
N LEU A 352 -11.51 8.01 -6.86
CA LEU A 352 -11.03 6.81 -6.16
C LEU A 352 -11.35 5.53 -6.92
N GLN A 353 -12.57 5.43 -7.48
CA GLN A 353 -13.00 4.29 -8.28
C GLN A 353 -12.15 4.11 -9.52
N TRP A 354 -11.84 5.21 -10.25
CA TRP A 354 -10.97 5.11 -11.41
C TRP A 354 -9.55 4.70 -11.01
N LEU A 355 -8.98 5.35 -9.99
CA LEU A 355 -7.61 5.10 -9.55
C LEU A 355 -7.40 3.65 -9.07
N SER A 356 -8.44 3.06 -8.47
CA SER A 356 -8.45 1.67 -8.00
C SER A 356 -9.13 0.68 -8.97
N SER A 357 -9.57 1.13 -10.15
CA SER A 357 -10.09 0.24 -11.20
C SER A 357 -8.97 -0.63 -11.80
N LYS A 358 -9.34 -1.68 -12.55
CA LYS A 358 -8.36 -2.52 -13.28
C LYS A 358 -7.45 -1.70 -14.19
N GLU A 359 -8.02 -0.72 -14.90
CA GLU A 359 -7.27 0.18 -15.78
C GLU A 359 -6.38 1.15 -15.00
N GLY A 360 -6.94 1.84 -14.00
CA GLY A 360 -6.20 2.80 -13.20
C GLY A 360 -5.07 2.15 -12.41
N GLU A 361 -5.28 0.96 -11.85
CA GLU A 361 -4.24 0.22 -11.14
C GLU A 361 -3.14 -0.27 -12.09
N ALA A 362 -3.50 -0.80 -13.28
CA ALA A 362 -2.51 -1.19 -14.29
C ALA A 362 -1.66 0.01 -14.74
N TRP A 363 -2.29 1.16 -14.99
CA TRP A 363 -1.58 2.41 -15.27
C TRP A 363 -0.65 2.83 -14.13
N HIS A 364 -1.13 2.74 -12.88
CA HIS A 364 -0.40 3.12 -11.69
C HIS A 364 0.85 2.25 -11.50
N SER A 365 0.71 0.93 -11.70
CA SER A 365 1.83 -0.01 -11.64
C SER A 365 2.86 0.25 -12.73
N ALA A 366 2.44 0.39 -13.98
CA ALA A 366 3.35 0.62 -15.11
C ALA A 366 4.06 1.97 -15.01
N THR A 367 3.35 3.04 -14.62
CA THR A 367 3.89 4.40 -14.62
C THR A 367 4.71 4.70 -13.37
N LEU A 368 4.21 4.33 -12.19
CA LEU A 368 4.79 4.72 -10.89
C LEU A 368 5.42 3.57 -10.11
N GLY A 369 5.32 2.32 -10.59
CA GLY A 369 5.84 1.15 -9.89
C GLY A 369 5.06 0.78 -8.63
N VAL A 370 3.79 1.17 -8.57
CA VAL A 370 2.92 0.84 -7.45
C VAL A 370 2.52 -0.63 -7.49
N PHE A 371 2.55 -1.29 -6.36
CA PHE A 371 2.17 -2.67 -6.25
C PHE A 371 0.64 -2.82 -6.35
N PRO A 372 0.14 -3.73 -7.23
CA PRO A 372 -1.27 -3.92 -7.40
C PRO A 372 -1.91 -4.61 -6.19
N ALA A 373 -3.13 -4.17 -5.86
CA ALA A 373 -3.99 -4.80 -4.88
C ALA A 373 -4.99 -5.78 -5.52
N ARG A 374 -5.23 -5.65 -6.84
CA ARG A 374 -6.15 -6.52 -7.59
C ARG A 374 -5.49 -7.82 -8.04
N LYS A 375 -6.24 -8.91 -7.90
CA LYS A 375 -5.82 -10.26 -8.37
C LYS A 375 -5.60 -10.27 -9.89
N SER A 376 -6.51 -9.67 -10.65
CA SER A 376 -6.44 -9.62 -12.11
C SER A 376 -5.23 -8.83 -12.61
N THR A 377 -4.88 -7.71 -11.98
CA THR A 377 -3.70 -6.93 -12.33
C THR A 377 -2.43 -7.71 -12.03
N LEU A 378 -2.35 -8.33 -10.84
CA LEU A 378 -1.19 -9.13 -10.44
C LEU A 378 -1.00 -10.38 -11.32
N ALA A 379 -2.09 -11.00 -11.80
CA ALA A 379 -2.05 -12.17 -12.68
C ALA A 379 -1.81 -11.81 -14.15
N SER A 380 -1.88 -10.52 -14.53
CA SER A 380 -1.64 -10.08 -15.89
C SER A 380 -0.15 -10.08 -16.22
N THR A 381 0.17 -10.18 -17.52
CA THR A 381 1.54 -9.89 -17.98
C THR A 381 1.85 -8.43 -17.72
N PRO A 382 2.93 -8.10 -16.98
CA PRO A 382 3.29 -6.72 -16.75
C PRO A 382 3.53 -5.95 -18.05
N ALA A 383 3.00 -4.73 -18.14
CA ALA A 383 3.18 -3.87 -19.30
C ALA A 383 4.66 -3.49 -19.53
N GLU A 384 5.43 -3.43 -18.44
CA GLU A 384 6.84 -3.07 -18.45
C GLU A 384 7.70 -4.26 -18.01
N PRO A 385 8.74 -4.63 -18.77
CA PRO A 385 9.60 -5.80 -18.44
C PRO A 385 10.22 -5.76 -17.04
N TRP A 386 10.51 -4.57 -16.53
CA TRP A 386 11.11 -4.39 -15.20
C TRP A 386 10.14 -4.73 -14.05
N LEU A 387 8.83 -4.82 -14.31
CA LEU A 387 7.83 -5.23 -13.33
C LEU A 387 7.77 -6.75 -13.13
N VAL A 388 8.32 -7.55 -14.07
CA VAL A 388 8.27 -9.02 -13.97
C VAL A 388 8.82 -9.52 -12.63
N PRO A 389 10.08 -9.21 -12.23
CA PRO A 389 10.61 -9.69 -10.96
C PRO A 389 9.84 -9.14 -9.74
N VAL A 390 9.22 -7.97 -9.88
CA VAL A 390 8.40 -7.37 -8.84
C VAL A 390 7.10 -8.16 -8.66
N PHE A 391 6.41 -8.50 -9.74
CA PHE A 391 5.17 -9.28 -9.70
C PHE A 391 5.41 -10.71 -9.19
N ASP A 392 6.52 -11.34 -9.61
CA ASP A 392 6.92 -12.65 -9.11
C ASP A 392 7.14 -12.62 -7.58
N ALA A 393 7.86 -11.62 -7.07
CA ALA A 393 8.09 -11.45 -5.65
C ALA A 393 6.77 -11.16 -4.87
N LEU A 394 5.86 -10.40 -5.46
CA LEU A 394 4.54 -10.14 -4.88
C LEU A 394 3.67 -11.39 -4.83
N GLN A 395 3.63 -12.18 -5.90
CA GLN A 395 2.88 -13.44 -5.92
C GLN A 395 3.38 -14.40 -4.83
N GLN A 396 4.70 -14.49 -4.64
CA GLN A 396 5.29 -15.27 -3.55
C GLN A 396 4.85 -14.73 -2.17
N ALA A 397 4.91 -13.41 -1.97
CA ALA A 397 4.52 -12.79 -0.72
C ALA A 397 3.03 -12.93 -0.40
N TYR A 398 2.14 -12.89 -1.41
CA TYR A 398 0.70 -13.12 -1.21
C TYR A 398 0.36 -14.60 -1.03
N SER A 399 1.15 -15.52 -1.58
CA SER A 399 0.95 -16.96 -1.41
C SER A 399 1.52 -17.48 -0.09
N ALA A 400 2.43 -16.76 0.55
CA ALA A 400 2.93 -17.11 1.87
C ALA A 400 1.76 -17.11 2.88
N ALA A 401 1.69 -18.16 3.70
CA ALA A 401 0.67 -18.27 4.73
C ALA A 401 0.69 -17.03 5.63
N GLU A 402 -0.46 -16.43 5.85
CA GLU A 402 -0.61 -15.37 6.85
C GLU A 402 -0.47 -15.98 8.25
N THR A 403 0.73 -15.92 8.79
CA THR A 403 1.04 -16.42 10.12
C THR A 403 1.19 -15.24 11.06
N GLY A 404 0.14 -14.86 11.72
CA GLY A 404 0.16 -13.73 12.61
C GLY A 404 -0.19 -12.41 11.91
N GLN A 405 0.10 -11.31 12.57
CA GLN A 405 -0.26 -9.97 12.12
C GLN A 405 0.88 -9.37 11.30
N MET A 406 0.85 -9.57 9.98
CA MET A 406 1.81 -8.97 9.05
C MET A 406 1.61 -7.47 8.84
N TRP A 407 0.71 -6.88 9.62
CA TRP A 407 0.34 -5.48 9.62
C TRP A 407 0.78 -4.83 10.93
N ARG A 408 0.93 -3.51 10.92
CA ARG A 408 1.04 -2.73 12.16
C ARG A 408 -0.20 -2.93 13.05
N ILE A 409 -0.09 -2.60 14.33
CA ILE A 409 -1.23 -2.71 15.26
C ILE A 409 -2.42 -1.93 14.69
N ARG A 410 -3.54 -2.61 14.52
CA ARG A 410 -4.79 -2.02 14.02
C ARG A 410 -5.70 -1.70 15.19
N HIS A 411 -5.68 -0.45 15.60
CA HIS A 411 -6.43 0.07 16.74
C HIS A 411 -6.60 1.59 16.60
N PRO A 412 -7.64 2.25 17.17
CA PRO A 412 -7.74 3.71 17.18
C PRO A 412 -6.56 4.46 17.82
N ARG A 413 -5.69 3.75 18.54
CA ARG A 413 -4.43 4.24 19.12
C ARG A 413 -3.19 3.66 18.41
N SER A 414 -3.31 3.23 17.17
CA SER A 414 -2.22 2.59 16.41
C SER A 414 -0.99 3.47 16.27
N ASP A 415 -1.17 4.76 16.03
CA ASP A 415 -0.06 5.71 15.92
C ASP A 415 0.76 5.79 17.22
N ALA A 416 0.09 5.93 18.36
CA ALA A 416 0.75 5.93 19.67
C ALA A 416 1.44 4.59 19.98
N ALA A 417 0.82 3.46 19.62
CA ALA A 417 1.43 2.14 19.80
C ALA A 417 2.68 1.97 18.91
N GLN A 418 2.62 2.44 17.67
CA GLN A 418 3.75 2.41 16.75
C GLN A 418 4.92 3.27 17.26
N GLN A 419 4.63 4.45 17.81
CA GLN A 419 5.65 5.31 18.41
C GLN A 419 6.31 4.66 19.61
N ILE A 420 5.54 3.98 20.47
CA ILE A 420 6.11 3.24 21.61
C ILE A 420 7.05 2.13 21.14
N LEU A 421 6.65 1.36 20.11
CA LEU A 421 7.52 0.33 19.51
C LEU A 421 8.80 0.95 18.94
N ALA A 422 8.69 2.06 18.21
CA ALA A 422 9.83 2.77 17.63
C ALA A 422 10.82 3.22 18.70
N ASP A 423 10.31 3.76 19.81
CA ASP A 423 11.13 4.25 20.92
C ASP A 423 11.90 3.11 21.61
N GLU A 424 11.22 2.03 21.98
CA GLU A 424 11.85 0.95 22.75
C GLU A 424 12.75 0.06 21.86
N VAL A 425 12.36 -0.22 20.63
CA VAL A 425 13.21 -0.93 19.66
C VAL A 425 14.49 -0.14 19.39
N ALA A 426 14.41 1.17 19.16
CA ALA A 426 15.60 2.00 18.93
C ALA A 426 16.54 2.05 20.16
N ARG A 427 16.01 2.03 21.40
CA ARG A 427 16.83 1.93 22.61
C ARG A 427 17.59 0.61 22.68
N ALA A 428 16.96 -0.49 22.24
CA ALA A 428 17.64 -1.79 22.16
C ALA A 428 18.70 -1.80 21.06
N MET A 429 18.41 -1.22 19.88
CA MET A 429 19.37 -1.05 18.78
C MET A 429 20.61 -0.28 19.23
N ALA A 430 20.41 0.81 19.99
CA ALA A 430 21.50 1.63 20.54
C ALA A 430 22.25 0.96 21.71
N GLY A 431 21.86 -0.25 22.13
CA GLY A 431 22.47 -0.97 23.25
C GLY A 431 22.19 -0.36 24.63
N GLN A 432 21.19 0.53 24.75
CA GLN A 432 20.83 1.18 26.02
C GLN A 432 20.09 0.25 26.98
N ILE A 433 19.34 -0.70 26.43
CA ILE A 433 18.60 -1.73 27.16
C ILE A 433 18.66 -3.06 26.39
N SER A 434 18.35 -4.16 27.06
CA SER A 434 18.24 -5.47 26.41
C SER A 434 16.99 -5.55 25.53
N ALA A 435 16.97 -6.48 24.56
CA ALA A 435 15.80 -6.76 23.74
C ALA A 435 14.60 -7.18 24.61
N ALA A 436 14.82 -8.01 25.62
CA ALA A 436 13.78 -8.45 26.55
C ALA A 436 13.17 -7.27 27.31
N GLU A 437 13.99 -6.37 27.86
CA GLU A 437 13.53 -5.17 28.53
C GLU A 437 12.77 -4.23 27.61
N ALA A 438 13.28 -3.99 26.40
CA ALA A 438 12.62 -3.15 25.40
C ALA A 438 11.20 -3.63 25.08
N LEU A 439 11.07 -4.93 24.78
CA LEU A 439 9.77 -5.51 24.42
C LEU A 439 8.81 -5.57 25.62
N GLN A 440 9.31 -5.81 26.82
CA GLN A 440 8.47 -5.78 28.02
C GLN A 440 7.94 -4.36 28.30
N VAL A 441 8.81 -3.35 28.26
CA VAL A 441 8.41 -1.95 28.45
C VAL A 441 7.42 -1.50 27.35
N ALA A 442 7.65 -1.89 26.10
CA ALA A 442 6.73 -1.60 25.01
C ALA A 442 5.37 -2.26 25.23
N ALA A 443 5.33 -3.53 25.63
CA ALA A 443 4.10 -4.27 25.90
C ALA A 443 3.29 -3.60 27.02
N ASP A 444 3.94 -3.27 28.15
CA ASP A 444 3.29 -2.62 29.30
C ASP A 444 2.70 -1.24 28.95
N LYS A 445 3.40 -0.46 28.11
CA LYS A 445 2.93 0.84 27.64
C LYS A 445 1.76 0.70 26.66
N ILE A 446 1.88 -0.23 25.71
CA ILE A 446 0.86 -0.46 24.68
C ILE A 446 -0.41 -1.00 25.33
N GLU A 447 -0.33 -1.97 26.24
CA GLU A 447 -1.50 -2.51 26.93
C GLU A 447 -2.33 -1.42 27.65
N LYS A 448 -1.68 -0.37 28.16
CA LYS A 448 -2.38 0.75 28.82
C LYS A 448 -3.18 1.63 27.86
N ILE A 449 -2.77 1.72 26.61
CA ILE A 449 -3.41 2.63 25.63
C ILE A 449 -4.41 1.94 24.70
N ILE A 450 -4.36 0.59 24.59
CA ILE A 450 -5.25 -0.18 23.72
C ILE A 450 -6.38 -0.89 24.49
N LYS A 451 -6.52 -0.64 25.79
CA LYS A 451 -7.63 -1.12 26.64
C LYS A 451 -8.96 -0.49 26.28
#